data_c1fc0c3b8397253783ff292e07b94660
#
_entry.id   c1fc0c3b8397253783ff292e07b94660
#
_cell.length_a   1.000
_cell.length_b   1.000
_cell.length_c   1.000
_cell.angle_alpha   90.00
_cell.angle_beta   90.00
_cell.angle_gamma   90.00
#
_symmetry.space_group_name_H-M   'P 1'
#
loop_
_entity.id
_entity.type
_entity.pdbx_description
1 polymer ?
#
loop_
_entity_poly.entity_id
_entity_poly.type
_entity_poly.pdbx_seq_one_letter_code
_entity_poly.pdbx_strand_id
1 'polypeptide(L)'
;MEKKPTQKEKRALEAEAVSNAITYRMTIVFALLVIGILALIRVTQTASSEMWLLNTLPVFRIVTGALLAVAVIYSIVCRMKKTDEAKRVLSSAFLCGIAGTIFVAAMFYYPLGASRIIAWFLAAALLFFVYEIYAVDFFLFSVVTVVGAIAASLVGSAAFRGQETLVTVAALAAVLIAIAVVSYIAGNLEKNGSAPFVGRKIIAPAGMKALNAYIGCGAALLAVLGVICFGHALWFIAALAVVYLIFGIIYTVKLM
;
A
#
# COMPACT_ATOMS: atom_id res chain seq x y z
N MET A 1 -20.55 -36.44 24.82
CA MET A 1 -19.16 -36.68 24.32
C MET A 1 -18.99 -35.94 22.99
N GLU A 2 -18.35 -34.80 23.00
CA GLU A 2 -18.01 -34.07 21.74
C GLU A 2 -16.90 -34.87 21.02
N LYS A 3 -17.20 -35.29 19.79
CA LYS A 3 -16.21 -35.94 18.92
C LYS A 3 -15.08 -34.92 18.62
N LYS A 4 -13.85 -35.23 19.01
CA LYS A 4 -12.69 -34.43 18.62
C LYS A 4 -12.66 -34.33 17.08
N PRO A 5 -12.60 -33.09 16.53
CA PRO A 5 -12.62 -32.89 15.08
C PRO A 5 -11.43 -33.60 14.43
N THR A 6 -11.70 -34.26 13.32
CA THR A 6 -10.68 -34.95 12.52
C THR A 6 -9.66 -33.93 11.97
N GLN A 7 -8.46 -34.39 11.60
CA GLN A 7 -7.41 -33.52 11.07
C GLN A 7 -7.85 -32.76 9.78
N LYS A 8 -8.75 -33.35 9.00
CA LYS A 8 -9.33 -32.75 7.80
C LYS A 8 -10.32 -31.63 8.18
N GLU A 9 -11.16 -31.85 9.18
CA GLU A 9 -12.09 -30.83 9.71
C GLU A 9 -11.35 -29.66 10.34
N LYS A 10 -10.27 -29.90 11.08
CA LYS A 10 -9.44 -28.82 11.64
C LYS A 10 -8.85 -27.93 10.54
N ARG A 11 -8.32 -28.53 9.46
CA ARG A 11 -7.79 -27.76 8.31
C ARG A 11 -8.89 -26.97 7.61
N ALA A 12 -10.08 -27.53 7.46
CA ALA A 12 -11.22 -26.82 6.86
C ALA A 12 -11.64 -25.62 7.72
N LEU A 13 -11.79 -25.79 9.04
CA LEU A 13 -12.10 -24.71 9.98
C LEU A 13 -11.01 -23.62 10.01
N GLU A 14 -9.74 -24.01 9.89
CA GLU A 14 -8.64 -23.06 9.80
C GLU A 14 -8.66 -22.25 8.50
N ALA A 15 -8.95 -22.89 7.38
CA ALA A 15 -9.08 -22.22 6.09
C ALA A 15 -10.28 -21.26 6.07
N GLU A 16 -11.40 -21.67 6.65
CA GLU A 16 -12.60 -20.83 6.81
C GLU A 16 -12.32 -19.60 7.70
N ALA A 17 -11.64 -19.79 8.83
CA ALA A 17 -11.28 -18.70 9.73
C ALA A 17 -10.37 -17.67 9.05
N VAL A 18 -9.42 -18.13 8.23
CA VAL A 18 -8.56 -17.23 7.43
C VAL A 18 -9.35 -16.49 6.36
N SER A 19 -10.23 -17.18 5.64
CA SER A 19 -11.10 -16.59 4.61
C SER A 19 -12.01 -15.51 5.21
N ASN A 20 -12.66 -15.81 6.33
CA ASN A 20 -13.50 -14.86 7.04
C ASN A 20 -12.72 -13.63 7.52
N ALA A 21 -11.50 -13.82 8.06
CA ALA A 21 -10.66 -12.72 8.50
C ALA A 21 -10.27 -11.81 7.32
N ILE A 22 -9.95 -12.37 6.15
CA ILE A 22 -9.66 -11.60 4.93
C ILE A 22 -10.88 -10.78 4.51
N THR A 23 -12.05 -11.41 4.46
CA THR A 23 -13.31 -10.73 4.08
C THR A 23 -13.63 -9.57 5.01
N TYR A 24 -13.49 -9.77 6.34
CA TYR A 24 -13.70 -8.69 7.31
C TYR A 24 -12.70 -7.55 7.15
N ARG A 25 -11.41 -7.84 6.90
CA ARG A 25 -10.40 -6.81 6.63
C ARG A 25 -10.74 -5.99 5.42
N MET A 26 -11.12 -6.63 4.31
CA MET A 26 -11.53 -5.95 3.08
C MET A 26 -12.74 -5.04 3.31
N THR A 27 -13.74 -5.51 4.05
CA THR A 27 -14.92 -4.73 4.42
C THR A 27 -14.57 -3.52 5.27
N ILE A 28 -13.69 -3.69 6.27
CA ILE A 28 -13.21 -2.58 7.12
C ILE A 28 -12.46 -1.53 6.29
N VAL A 29 -11.53 -1.95 5.42
CA VAL A 29 -10.78 -1.01 4.55
C VAL A 29 -11.73 -0.25 3.64
N PHE A 30 -12.71 -0.93 3.02
CA PHE A 30 -13.69 -0.28 2.16
C PHE A 30 -14.55 0.73 2.94
N ALA A 31 -15.03 0.36 4.13
CA ALA A 31 -15.80 1.26 4.99
C ALA A 31 -14.98 2.49 5.40
N LEU A 32 -13.73 2.29 5.84
CA LEU A 32 -12.84 3.39 6.21
C LEU A 32 -12.50 4.29 5.03
N LEU A 33 -12.32 3.72 3.83
CA LEU A 33 -12.10 4.47 2.61
C LEU A 33 -13.29 5.39 2.29
N VAL A 34 -14.51 4.83 2.29
CA VAL A 34 -15.72 5.60 2.00
C VAL A 34 -15.93 6.70 3.03
N ILE A 35 -15.82 6.39 4.33
CA ILE A 35 -15.95 7.36 5.42
C ILE A 35 -14.87 8.44 5.30
N GLY A 36 -13.62 8.07 5.05
CA GLY A 36 -12.50 9.02 4.91
C GLY A 36 -12.69 9.97 3.73
N ILE A 37 -13.13 9.45 2.57
CA ILE A 37 -13.40 10.27 1.38
C ILE A 37 -14.56 11.23 1.64
N LEU A 38 -15.68 10.74 2.19
CA LEU A 38 -16.85 11.58 2.51
C LEU A 38 -16.50 12.65 3.53
N ALA A 39 -15.74 12.32 4.57
CA ALA A 39 -15.27 13.28 5.57
C ALA A 39 -14.39 14.36 4.92
N LEU A 40 -13.43 14.00 4.07
CA LEU A 40 -12.58 14.96 3.37
C LEU A 40 -13.40 15.86 2.43
N ILE A 41 -14.31 15.31 1.65
CA ILE A 41 -15.20 16.09 0.78
C ILE A 41 -16.01 17.07 1.63
N ARG A 42 -16.62 16.61 2.72
CA ARG A 42 -17.45 17.45 3.59
C ARG A 42 -16.66 18.61 4.21
N VAL A 43 -15.46 18.32 4.71
CA VAL A 43 -14.59 19.31 5.32
C VAL A 43 -14.13 20.37 4.31
N THR A 44 -13.80 19.95 3.08
CA THR A 44 -13.29 20.89 2.07
C THR A 44 -14.37 21.69 1.34
N GLN A 45 -15.64 21.33 1.48
CA GLN A 45 -16.76 22.10 0.91
C GLN A 45 -17.11 23.37 1.69
N THR A 46 -16.67 23.51 2.94
CA THR A 46 -17.03 24.63 3.80
C THR A 46 -15.76 25.30 4.33
N ALA A 47 -15.56 26.57 4.03
CA ALA A 47 -14.35 27.31 4.42
C ALA A 47 -14.10 27.30 5.94
N SER A 48 -15.16 27.36 6.76
CA SER A 48 -15.05 27.27 8.22
C SER A 48 -14.56 25.90 8.70
N SER A 49 -14.99 24.82 8.06
CA SER A 49 -14.54 23.44 8.38
C SER A 49 -13.11 23.20 7.95
N GLU A 50 -12.70 23.77 6.81
CA GLU A 50 -11.32 23.69 6.35
C GLU A 50 -10.37 24.45 7.29
N MET A 51 -10.75 25.64 7.73
CA MET A 51 -9.98 26.42 8.70
C MET A 51 -9.87 25.69 10.05
N TRP A 52 -10.97 25.07 10.52
CA TRP A 52 -10.93 24.24 11.72
C TRP A 52 -9.97 23.06 11.57
N LEU A 53 -10.01 22.36 10.43
CA LEU A 53 -9.10 21.25 10.16
C LEU A 53 -7.64 21.70 10.16
N LEU A 54 -7.33 22.83 9.51
CA LEU A 54 -5.97 23.37 9.48
C LEU A 54 -5.47 23.72 10.89
N ASN A 55 -6.31 24.31 11.73
CA ASN A 55 -5.95 24.64 13.11
C ASN A 55 -5.76 23.40 14.00
N THR A 56 -6.50 22.32 13.73
CA THR A 56 -6.40 21.05 14.48
C THR A 56 -5.36 20.09 13.89
N LEU A 57 -4.81 20.38 12.72
CA LEU A 57 -3.85 19.51 12.01
C LEU A 57 -2.62 19.12 12.87
N PRO A 58 -2.00 20.01 13.68
CA PRO A 58 -0.90 19.61 14.56
C PRO A 58 -1.31 18.53 15.57
N VAL A 59 -2.52 18.65 16.14
CA VAL A 59 -3.07 17.65 17.06
C VAL A 59 -3.31 16.33 16.33
N PHE A 60 -3.89 16.38 15.13
CA PHE A 60 -4.07 15.18 14.29
C PHE A 60 -2.75 14.46 14.01
N ARG A 61 -1.69 15.19 13.70
CA ARG A 61 -0.34 14.62 13.47
C ARG A 61 0.18 13.91 14.71
N ILE A 62 0.01 14.48 15.89
CA ILE A 62 0.44 13.84 17.14
C ILE A 62 -0.39 12.59 17.43
N VAL A 63 -1.70 12.66 17.31
CA VAL A 63 -2.60 11.53 17.57
C VAL A 63 -2.36 10.38 16.59
N THR A 64 -2.25 10.67 15.30
CA THR A 64 -1.98 9.64 14.28
C THR A 64 -0.58 9.05 14.41
N GLY A 65 0.41 9.85 14.81
CA GLY A 65 1.76 9.39 15.13
C GLY A 65 1.77 8.46 16.35
N ALA A 66 1.03 8.79 17.39
CA ALA A 66 0.87 7.93 18.56
C ALA A 66 0.18 6.61 18.21
N LEU A 67 -0.89 6.64 17.39
CA LEU A 67 -1.55 5.42 16.91
C LEU A 67 -0.61 4.54 16.08
N LEU A 68 0.21 5.14 15.22
CA LEU A 68 1.22 4.40 14.46
C LEU A 68 2.27 3.78 15.39
N ALA A 69 2.77 4.50 16.39
CA ALA A 69 3.73 3.97 17.36
C ALA A 69 3.14 2.78 18.13
N VAL A 70 1.88 2.87 18.59
CA VAL A 70 1.18 1.77 19.25
C VAL A 70 1.03 0.56 18.31
N ALA A 71 0.68 0.76 17.04
CA ALA A 71 0.55 -0.31 16.06
C ALA A 71 1.91 -1.01 15.81
N VAL A 72 3.01 -0.25 15.74
CA VAL A 72 4.38 -0.80 15.59
C VAL A 72 4.79 -1.59 16.82
N ILE A 73 4.58 -1.06 18.03
CA ILE A 73 4.87 -1.77 19.29
C ILE A 73 4.07 -3.08 19.36
N TYR A 74 2.77 -3.02 19.05
CA TYR A 74 1.92 -4.21 18.97
C TYR A 74 2.47 -5.25 17.98
N SER A 75 2.93 -4.79 16.80
CA SER A 75 3.54 -5.66 15.79
C SER A 75 4.78 -6.38 16.32
N ILE A 76 5.65 -5.67 17.04
CA ILE A 76 6.86 -6.24 17.66
C ILE A 76 6.47 -7.29 18.71
N VAL A 77 5.51 -6.98 19.59
CA VAL A 77 5.03 -7.90 20.64
C VAL A 77 4.41 -9.16 20.02
N CYS A 78 3.60 -9.04 18.98
CA CYS A 78 3.01 -10.18 18.29
C CYS A 78 4.08 -11.09 17.66
N ARG A 79 5.13 -10.52 17.06
CA ARG A 79 6.27 -11.30 16.54
C ARG A 79 7.03 -12.03 17.63
N MET A 80 7.28 -11.38 18.76
CA MET A 80 7.94 -12.01 19.91
C MET A 80 7.13 -13.18 20.50
N LYS A 81 5.80 -13.04 20.55
CA LYS A 81 4.89 -14.08 21.07
C LYS A 81 4.57 -15.18 20.06
N LYS A 82 5.11 -15.14 18.82
CA LYS A 82 4.82 -16.10 17.74
C LYS A 82 3.32 -16.37 17.54
N THR A 83 2.50 -15.34 17.66
CA THR A 83 1.04 -15.46 17.62
C THR A 83 0.58 -15.73 16.19
N ASP A 84 -0.40 -16.63 16.01
CA ASP A 84 -1.02 -16.92 14.71
C ASP A 84 -1.94 -15.75 14.30
N GLU A 85 -1.40 -14.77 13.56
CA GLU A 85 -2.11 -13.55 13.17
C GLU A 85 -2.99 -13.73 11.93
N ALA A 86 -2.73 -14.79 11.13
CA ALA A 86 -3.44 -15.01 9.88
C ALA A 86 -4.95 -15.20 10.08
N LYS A 87 -5.34 -15.76 11.23
CA LYS A 87 -6.73 -16.03 11.61
C LYS A 87 -7.42 -14.83 12.28
N ARG A 88 -6.69 -13.78 12.62
CA ARG A 88 -7.25 -12.61 13.33
C ARG A 88 -7.69 -11.55 12.32
N VAL A 89 -8.85 -10.96 12.57
CA VAL A 89 -9.36 -9.83 11.79
C VAL A 89 -8.39 -8.63 11.86
N LEU A 90 -7.89 -8.33 13.07
CA LEU A 90 -6.92 -7.27 13.31
C LEU A 90 -5.51 -7.86 13.45
N SER A 91 -4.83 -8.10 12.32
CA SER A 91 -3.43 -8.50 12.33
C SER A 91 -2.51 -7.29 12.51
N SER A 92 -1.28 -7.51 13.00
CA SER A 92 -0.30 -6.44 13.21
C SER A 92 0.03 -5.68 11.91
N ALA A 93 0.19 -6.38 10.80
CA ALA A 93 0.44 -5.78 9.50
C ALA A 93 -0.73 -4.91 9.02
N PHE A 94 -1.97 -5.36 9.25
CA PHE A 94 -3.17 -4.61 8.91
C PHE A 94 -3.29 -3.31 9.71
N LEU A 95 -3.08 -3.38 11.04
CA LEU A 95 -3.11 -2.20 11.91
C LEU A 95 -2.00 -1.19 11.54
N CYS A 96 -0.78 -1.66 11.30
CA CYS A 96 0.32 -0.82 10.85
C CYS A 96 0.02 -0.18 9.48
N GLY A 97 -0.59 -0.92 8.56
CA GLY A 97 -0.98 -0.41 7.24
C GLY A 97 -1.99 0.72 7.33
N ILE A 98 -3.08 0.55 8.09
CA ILE A 98 -4.10 1.59 8.29
C ILE A 98 -3.52 2.80 9.02
N ALA A 99 -2.87 2.58 10.16
CA ALA A 99 -2.29 3.67 10.96
C ALA A 99 -1.24 4.45 10.16
N GLY A 100 -0.38 3.75 9.39
CA GLY A 100 0.60 4.36 8.51
C GLY A 100 -0.02 5.21 7.40
N THR A 101 -1.08 4.71 6.76
CA THR A 101 -1.79 5.45 5.70
C THR A 101 -2.42 6.73 6.25
N ILE A 102 -3.08 6.65 7.40
CA ILE A 102 -3.70 7.82 8.06
C ILE A 102 -2.62 8.83 8.50
N PHE A 103 -1.50 8.35 9.06
CA PHE A 103 -0.38 9.20 9.47
C PHE A 103 0.24 9.94 8.29
N VAL A 104 0.52 9.24 7.19
CA VAL A 104 1.06 9.85 5.97
C VAL A 104 0.08 10.90 5.42
N ALA A 105 -1.22 10.60 5.37
CA ALA A 105 -2.23 11.55 4.94
C ALA A 105 -2.26 12.82 5.82
N ALA A 106 -2.19 12.66 7.15
CA ALA A 106 -2.15 13.78 8.09
C ALA A 106 -0.88 14.63 7.95
N MET A 107 0.28 14.01 7.64
CA MET A 107 1.54 14.72 7.44
C MET A 107 1.54 15.58 6.18
N PHE A 108 0.90 15.10 5.11
CA PHE A 108 0.95 15.74 3.80
C PHE A 108 -0.32 16.50 3.39
N TYR A 109 -1.32 16.58 4.27
CA TYR A 109 -2.60 17.21 3.93
C TYR A 109 -2.43 18.63 3.39
N TYR A 110 -1.73 19.50 4.13
CA TYR A 110 -1.62 20.92 3.77
C TYR A 110 -0.95 21.17 2.42
N PRO A 111 0.24 20.58 2.12
CA PRO A 111 0.89 20.83 0.83
C PRO A 111 0.22 20.13 -0.35
N LEU A 112 -0.52 19.03 -0.12
CA LEU A 112 -1.07 18.21 -1.21
C LEU A 112 -2.51 18.57 -1.58
N GLY A 113 -3.30 19.04 -0.61
CA GLY A 113 -4.73 19.26 -0.78
C GLY A 113 -5.57 17.97 -0.76
N ALA A 114 -6.89 18.13 -0.61
CA ALA A 114 -7.81 17.01 -0.41
C ALA A 114 -7.88 16.02 -1.57
N SER A 115 -7.88 16.50 -2.80
CA SER A 115 -7.99 15.63 -4.00
C SER A 115 -6.84 14.62 -4.11
N ARG A 116 -5.63 15.04 -3.74
CA ARG A 116 -4.46 14.15 -3.74
C ARG A 116 -4.48 13.16 -2.59
N ILE A 117 -4.96 13.58 -1.41
CA ILE A 117 -5.14 12.67 -0.28
C ILE A 117 -6.18 11.60 -0.61
N ILE A 118 -7.28 11.96 -1.30
CA ILE A 118 -8.27 10.98 -1.79
C ILE A 118 -7.60 9.98 -2.74
N ALA A 119 -6.80 10.45 -3.69
CA ALA A 119 -6.08 9.56 -4.60
C ALA A 119 -5.11 8.62 -3.85
N TRP A 120 -4.46 9.09 -2.79
CA TRP A 120 -3.58 8.25 -1.96
C TRP A 120 -4.36 7.22 -1.15
N PHE A 121 -5.53 7.58 -0.61
CA PHE A 121 -6.39 6.61 0.06
C PHE A 121 -6.87 5.51 -0.88
N LEU A 122 -7.25 5.89 -2.12
CA LEU A 122 -7.61 4.91 -3.15
C LEU A 122 -6.43 4.01 -3.51
N ALA A 123 -5.24 4.56 -3.70
CA ALA A 123 -4.02 3.80 -3.98
C ALA A 123 -3.66 2.84 -2.83
N ALA A 124 -3.75 3.29 -1.58
CA ALA A 124 -3.49 2.46 -0.41
C ALA A 124 -4.51 1.33 -0.26
N ALA A 125 -5.79 1.60 -0.49
CA ALA A 125 -6.84 0.58 -0.48
C ALA A 125 -6.64 -0.45 -1.60
N LEU A 126 -6.28 0.00 -2.80
CA LEU A 126 -5.97 -0.87 -3.93
C LEU A 126 -4.76 -1.78 -3.61
N LEU A 127 -3.69 -1.23 -3.06
CA LEU A 127 -2.53 -2.02 -2.62
C LEU A 127 -2.91 -3.04 -1.55
N PHE A 128 -3.80 -2.68 -0.63
CA PHE A 128 -4.29 -3.59 0.38
C PHE A 128 -5.09 -4.75 -0.25
N PHE A 129 -6.01 -4.46 -1.19
CA PHE A 129 -6.75 -5.50 -1.90
C PHE A 129 -5.84 -6.42 -2.70
N VAL A 130 -4.84 -5.86 -3.38
CA VAL A 130 -3.84 -6.65 -4.10
C VAL A 130 -3.05 -7.54 -3.13
N TYR A 131 -2.67 -7.04 -1.96
CA TYR A 131 -1.97 -7.82 -0.94
C TYR A 131 -2.77 -9.01 -0.42
N GLU A 132 -4.09 -8.85 -0.24
CA GLU A 132 -4.95 -9.92 0.31
C GLU A 132 -5.37 -10.96 -0.76
N ILE A 133 -5.53 -10.56 -2.03
CA ILE A 133 -6.10 -11.40 -3.09
C ILE A 133 -5.03 -12.02 -3.99
N TYR A 134 -4.02 -11.24 -4.37
CA TYR A 134 -3.08 -11.64 -5.42
C TYR A 134 -1.78 -12.24 -4.87
N ALA A 135 -1.00 -12.82 -5.78
CA ALA A 135 0.32 -13.32 -5.47
C ALA A 135 1.31 -12.18 -5.15
N VAL A 136 2.36 -12.51 -4.38
CA VAL A 136 3.33 -11.52 -3.86
C VAL A 136 4.08 -10.79 -4.95
N ASP A 137 4.40 -11.47 -6.04
CA ASP A 137 5.08 -10.84 -7.18
C ASP A 137 4.24 -9.71 -7.79
N PHE A 138 2.91 -9.89 -7.91
CA PHE A 138 2.01 -8.84 -8.35
C PHE A 138 1.85 -7.73 -7.31
N PHE A 139 1.85 -8.07 -6.02
CA PHE A 139 1.86 -7.07 -4.96
C PHE A 139 3.12 -6.20 -5.01
N LEU A 140 4.31 -6.81 -5.18
CA LEU A 140 5.57 -6.08 -5.32
C LEU A 140 5.56 -5.17 -6.55
N PHE A 141 5.09 -5.67 -7.69
CA PHE A 141 4.86 -4.88 -8.90
C PHE A 141 3.95 -3.68 -8.62
N SER A 142 2.83 -3.91 -7.92
CA SER A 142 1.84 -2.87 -7.59
C SER A 142 2.43 -1.78 -6.68
N VAL A 143 3.20 -2.16 -5.67
CA VAL A 143 3.85 -1.21 -4.75
C VAL A 143 4.76 -0.25 -5.51
N VAL A 144 5.64 -0.77 -6.36
CA VAL A 144 6.58 0.08 -7.12
C VAL A 144 5.86 0.96 -8.12
N THR A 145 4.84 0.42 -8.81
CA THR A 145 4.04 1.18 -9.78
C THR A 145 3.30 2.34 -9.10
N VAL A 146 2.70 2.10 -7.93
CA VAL A 146 2.02 3.16 -7.15
C VAL A 146 3.01 4.21 -6.65
N VAL A 147 4.17 3.80 -6.12
CA VAL A 147 5.23 4.73 -5.69
C VAL A 147 5.72 5.56 -6.89
N GLY A 148 5.93 4.93 -8.05
CA GLY A 148 6.31 5.61 -9.29
C GLY A 148 5.25 6.64 -9.74
N ALA A 149 3.97 6.29 -9.69
CA ALA A 149 2.88 7.19 -10.06
C ALA A 149 2.78 8.40 -9.10
N ILE A 150 2.93 8.17 -7.79
CA ILE A 150 2.95 9.24 -6.78
C ILE A 150 4.16 10.15 -7.02
N ALA A 151 5.35 9.59 -7.21
CA ALA A 151 6.56 10.35 -7.47
C ALA A 151 6.44 11.19 -8.76
N ALA A 152 5.95 10.61 -9.86
CA ALA A 152 5.69 11.30 -11.12
C ALA A 152 4.69 12.46 -10.94
N SER A 153 3.63 12.26 -10.17
CA SER A 153 2.64 13.29 -9.85
C SER A 153 3.25 14.43 -9.03
N LEU A 154 4.11 14.12 -8.06
CA LEU A 154 4.79 15.13 -7.23
C LEU A 154 5.77 15.96 -8.07
N VAL A 155 6.60 15.33 -8.89
CA VAL A 155 7.54 16.01 -9.78
C VAL A 155 6.80 16.93 -10.75
N GLY A 156 5.76 16.43 -11.44
CA GLY A 156 4.98 17.25 -12.37
C GLY A 156 4.28 18.43 -11.71
N SER A 157 3.94 18.34 -10.42
CA SER A 157 3.32 19.46 -9.69
C SER A 157 4.33 20.43 -9.09
N ALA A 158 5.55 20.00 -8.84
CA ALA A 158 6.62 20.86 -8.31
C ALA A 158 7.08 21.89 -9.34
N ALA A 159 7.05 21.52 -10.62
CA ALA A 159 7.34 22.40 -11.75
C ALA A 159 6.51 23.69 -11.70
N PHE A 160 5.25 23.62 -11.30
CA PHE A 160 4.37 24.77 -11.18
C PHE A 160 4.61 25.64 -9.92
N ARG A 161 5.42 25.17 -8.96
CA ARG A 161 5.61 25.81 -7.65
C ARG A 161 7.02 26.38 -7.42
N GLY A 162 7.93 26.24 -8.37
CA GLY A 162 9.33 26.69 -8.22
C GLY A 162 10.15 25.88 -7.20
N GLN A 163 9.67 24.71 -6.78
CA GLN A 163 10.37 23.80 -5.85
C GLN A 163 10.90 22.54 -6.55
N GLU A 164 11.23 22.67 -7.81
CA GLU A 164 11.52 21.56 -8.70
C GLU A 164 12.66 20.67 -8.19
N THR A 165 13.76 21.26 -7.76
CA THR A 165 14.98 20.50 -7.44
C THR A 165 14.82 19.60 -6.23
N LEU A 166 14.30 20.13 -5.12
CA LEU A 166 14.14 19.39 -3.88
C LEU A 166 13.12 18.25 -4.02
N VAL A 167 11.96 18.54 -4.64
CA VAL A 167 10.89 17.55 -4.82
C VAL A 167 11.33 16.47 -5.82
N THR A 168 12.04 16.84 -6.87
CA THR A 168 12.57 15.89 -7.87
C THR A 168 13.58 14.95 -7.23
N VAL A 169 14.54 15.47 -6.44
CA VAL A 169 15.52 14.65 -5.74
C VAL A 169 14.83 13.72 -4.72
N ALA A 170 13.87 14.23 -3.94
CA ALA A 170 13.13 13.43 -2.98
C ALA A 170 12.29 12.33 -3.67
N ALA A 171 11.63 12.64 -4.77
CA ALA A 171 10.84 11.69 -5.55
C ALA A 171 11.72 10.59 -6.18
N LEU A 172 12.86 10.94 -6.76
CA LEU A 172 13.84 9.99 -7.28
C LEU A 172 14.39 9.10 -6.17
N ALA A 173 14.78 9.68 -5.04
CA ALA A 173 15.26 8.92 -3.89
C ALA A 173 14.21 7.92 -3.40
N ALA A 174 12.94 8.33 -3.28
CA ALA A 174 11.85 7.46 -2.88
C ALA A 174 11.66 6.28 -3.85
N VAL A 175 11.70 6.52 -5.16
CA VAL A 175 11.58 5.46 -6.18
C VAL A 175 12.79 4.53 -6.13
N LEU A 176 14.01 5.05 -6.01
CA LEU A 176 15.21 4.22 -5.92
C LEU A 176 15.21 3.35 -4.66
N ILE A 177 14.76 3.89 -3.52
CA ILE A 177 14.60 3.12 -2.27
C ILE A 177 13.54 2.03 -2.47
N ALA A 178 12.40 2.35 -3.08
CA ALA A 178 11.35 1.36 -3.35
C ALA A 178 11.86 0.25 -4.28
N ILE A 179 12.59 0.59 -5.34
CA ILE A 179 13.23 -0.36 -6.25
C ILE A 179 14.23 -1.25 -5.50
N ALA A 180 15.09 -0.67 -4.66
CA ALA A 180 16.07 -1.44 -3.88
C ALA A 180 15.38 -2.44 -2.93
N VAL A 181 14.37 -1.98 -2.19
CA VAL A 181 13.60 -2.83 -1.26
C VAL A 181 12.87 -3.94 -2.00
N VAL A 182 12.17 -3.61 -3.09
CA VAL A 182 11.41 -4.59 -3.88
C VAL A 182 12.36 -5.59 -4.55
N SER A 183 13.48 -5.15 -5.12
CA SER A 183 14.47 -6.04 -5.73
C SER A 183 15.11 -6.96 -4.69
N TYR A 184 15.37 -6.47 -3.47
CA TYR A 184 15.86 -7.30 -2.37
C TYR A 184 14.84 -8.37 -1.96
N ILE A 185 13.57 -8.00 -1.80
CA ILE A 185 12.50 -8.94 -1.45
C ILE A 185 12.29 -9.96 -2.58
N ALA A 186 12.25 -9.50 -3.83
CA ALA A 186 12.10 -10.33 -5.02
C ALA A 186 13.25 -11.35 -5.14
N GLY A 187 14.49 -10.92 -4.97
CA GLY A 187 15.66 -11.80 -4.99
C GLY A 187 15.67 -12.84 -3.86
N ASN A 188 15.20 -12.48 -2.65
CA ASN A 188 15.04 -13.44 -1.56
C ASN A 188 13.89 -14.42 -1.83
N LEU A 189 12.81 -13.96 -2.46
CA LEU A 189 11.68 -14.82 -2.85
C LEU A 189 12.11 -15.87 -3.87
N GLU A 190 12.91 -15.47 -4.87
CA GLU A 190 13.45 -16.41 -5.89
C GLU A 190 14.42 -17.44 -5.28
N LYS A 191 15.30 -17.02 -4.36
CA LYS A 191 16.33 -17.89 -3.78
C LYS A 191 15.79 -18.80 -2.68
N ASN A 192 14.97 -18.27 -1.78
CA ASN A 192 14.58 -18.92 -0.52
C ASN A 192 13.09 -19.31 -0.49
N GLY A 193 12.29 -18.94 -1.49
CA GLY A 193 10.84 -19.16 -1.52
C GLY A 193 10.09 -18.42 -0.40
N SER A 194 10.74 -17.49 0.34
CA SER A 194 10.15 -16.76 1.44
C SER A 194 10.47 -15.27 1.36
N ALA A 195 9.47 -14.43 1.64
CA ALA A 195 9.66 -12.98 1.73
C ALA A 195 9.92 -12.58 3.19
N PRO A 196 11.09 -12.01 3.53
CA PRO A 196 11.51 -11.81 4.92
C PRO A 196 10.68 -10.77 5.70
N PHE A 197 9.97 -9.87 5.02
CA PHE A 197 9.20 -8.79 5.64
C PHE A 197 7.69 -8.92 5.52
N VAL A 198 7.21 -9.86 4.71
CA VAL A 198 5.78 -10.09 4.55
C VAL A 198 5.37 -11.11 5.61
N GLY A 199 4.51 -10.72 6.54
CA GLY A 199 4.11 -11.54 7.72
C GLY A 199 3.35 -12.83 7.40
N ARG A 200 3.08 -13.12 6.13
CA ARG A 200 2.68 -14.43 5.61
C ARG A 200 3.94 -15.24 5.30
N LYS A 201 3.98 -16.49 5.73
CA LYS A 201 4.81 -17.50 5.07
C LYS A 201 4.23 -17.70 3.66
N ILE A 202 4.63 -16.84 2.76
CA ILE A 202 4.30 -17.01 1.37
C ILE A 202 5.28 -18.03 0.85
N ILE A 203 4.81 -19.25 0.76
CA ILE A 203 5.50 -20.30 0.03
C ILE A 203 5.22 -19.99 -1.45
N ALA A 204 6.15 -19.29 -2.08
CA ALA A 204 6.12 -19.18 -3.52
C ALA A 204 6.35 -20.59 -4.10
N PRO A 205 5.62 -20.99 -5.14
CA PRO A 205 5.94 -22.23 -5.83
C PRO A 205 7.41 -22.18 -6.28
N ALA A 206 8.13 -23.29 -6.06
CA ALA A 206 9.53 -23.41 -6.43
C ALA A 206 9.72 -23.03 -7.91
N GLY A 207 10.62 -22.07 -8.20
CA GLY A 207 10.87 -21.56 -9.54
C GLY A 207 10.07 -20.33 -9.96
N MET A 208 9.36 -19.68 -9.04
CA MET A 208 8.68 -18.42 -9.32
C MET A 208 9.70 -17.33 -9.62
N LYS A 209 9.72 -16.89 -10.87
CA LYS A 209 10.56 -15.76 -11.28
C LYS A 209 9.85 -14.46 -10.90
N ALA A 210 10.52 -13.60 -10.13
CA ALA A 210 9.98 -12.29 -9.77
C ALA A 210 10.13 -11.25 -10.92
N LEU A 211 10.13 -11.71 -12.16
CA LEU A 211 10.30 -10.89 -13.36
C LEU A 211 9.33 -9.70 -13.40
N ASN A 212 8.09 -9.91 -12.96
CA ASN A 212 7.08 -8.88 -12.98
C ASN A 212 7.41 -7.73 -12.00
N ALA A 213 7.99 -8.04 -10.83
CA ALA A 213 8.46 -7.01 -9.91
C ALA A 213 9.56 -6.15 -10.54
N TYR A 214 10.49 -6.75 -11.28
CA TYR A 214 11.55 -6.01 -11.98
C TYR A 214 11.02 -5.18 -13.15
N ILE A 215 10.01 -5.68 -13.89
CA ILE A 215 9.31 -4.88 -14.92
C ILE A 215 8.64 -3.65 -14.29
N GLY A 216 7.99 -3.81 -13.13
CA GLY A 216 7.42 -2.70 -12.37
C GLY A 216 8.47 -1.66 -11.95
N CYS A 217 9.64 -2.13 -11.50
CA CYS A 217 10.77 -1.25 -11.16
C CYS A 217 11.23 -0.43 -12.37
N GLY A 218 11.39 -1.05 -13.51
CA GLY A 218 11.77 -0.38 -14.77
C GLY A 218 10.70 0.63 -15.21
N ALA A 219 9.43 0.24 -15.20
CA ALA A 219 8.32 1.11 -15.59
C ALA A 219 8.19 2.34 -14.67
N ALA A 220 8.31 2.16 -13.36
CA ALA A 220 8.25 3.27 -12.40
C ALA A 220 9.41 4.25 -12.58
N LEU A 221 10.64 3.74 -12.79
CA LEU A 221 11.81 4.57 -13.03
C LEU A 221 11.67 5.36 -14.34
N LEU A 222 11.26 4.69 -15.42
CA LEU A 222 11.04 5.34 -16.73
C LEU A 222 9.95 6.41 -16.67
N ALA A 223 8.88 6.18 -15.90
CA ALA A 223 7.82 7.17 -15.72
C ALA A 223 8.34 8.43 -15.02
N VAL A 224 9.10 8.31 -13.94
CA VAL A 224 9.63 9.47 -13.21
C VAL A 224 10.67 10.22 -14.05
N LEU A 225 11.59 9.50 -14.69
CA LEU A 225 12.58 10.10 -15.60
C LEU A 225 11.90 10.79 -16.79
N GLY A 226 10.86 10.17 -17.36
CA GLY A 226 10.07 10.75 -18.43
C GLY A 226 9.41 12.08 -18.02
N VAL A 227 8.86 12.16 -16.80
CA VAL A 227 8.29 13.42 -16.28
C VAL A 227 9.37 14.49 -16.11
N ILE A 228 10.55 14.12 -15.61
CA ILE A 228 11.68 15.05 -15.44
C ILE A 228 12.13 15.60 -16.80
N CYS A 229 12.24 14.74 -17.81
CA CYS A 229 12.75 15.13 -19.13
C CYS A 229 11.73 15.91 -19.97
N PHE A 230 10.44 15.53 -19.90
CA PHE A 230 9.41 16.04 -20.81
C PHE A 230 8.34 16.90 -20.13
N GLY A 231 8.27 16.93 -18.79
CA GLY A 231 7.32 17.76 -18.03
C GLY A 231 5.87 17.30 -18.05
N HIS A 232 5.52 16.23 -18.76
CA HIS A 232 4.14 15.78 -18.98
C HIS A 232 3.71 14.63 -18.04
N ALA A 233 3.51 14.91 -16.75
CA ALA A 233 3.20 13.89 -15.72
C ALA A 233 1.98 13.03 -16.06
N LEU A 234 0.90 13.61 -16.60
CA LEU A 234 -0.33 12.88 -16.91
C LEU A 234 -0.12 11.73 -17.91
N TRP A 235 0.68 11.96 -18.95
CA TRP A 235 0.94 10.93 -19.97
C TRP A 235 1.72 9.76 -19.41
N PHE A 236 2.71 10.01 -18.56
CA PHE A 236 3.51 8.95 -17.94
C PHE A 236 2.74 8.19 -16.87
N ILE A 237 1.88 8.87 -16.10
CA ILE A 237 0.97 8.21 -15.15
C ILE A 237 -0.07 7.36 -15.91
N ALA A 238 -0.62 7.86 -17.02
CA ALA A 238 -1.54 7.09 -17.86
C ALA A 238 -0.85 5.85 -18.47
N ALA A 239 0.37 5.98 -18.93
CA ALA A 239 1.16 4.84 -19.43
C ALA A 239 1.40 3.79 -18.33
N LEU A 240 1.77 4.22 -17.11
CA LEU A 240 1.87 3.33 -15.96
C LEU A 240 0.55 2.63 -15.64
N ALA A 241 -0.58 3.36 -15.69
CA ALA A 241 -1.89 2.79 -15.44
C ALA A 241 -2.26 1.73 -16.49
N VAL A 242 -1.93 1.95 -17.77
CA VAL A 242 -2.14 0.96 -18.84
C VAL A 242 -1.31 -0.29 -18.57
N VAL A 243 -0.02 -0.15 -18.26
CA VAL A 243 0.86 -1.27 -17.90
C VAL A 243 0.27 -2.03 -16.71
N TYR A 244 -0.16 -1.32 -15.67
CA TYR A 244 -0.77 -1.90 -14.48
C TYR A 244 -2.03 -2.71 -14.80
N LEU A 245 -2.91 -2.18 -15.65
CA LEU A 245 -4.14 -2.86 -16.07
C LEU A 245 -3.85 -4.13 -16.87
N ILE A 246 -2.88 -4.10 -17.79
CA ILE A 246 -2.47 -5.29 -18.57
C ILE A 246 -2.01 -6.41 -17.62
N PHE A 247 -1.13 -6.09 -16.67
CA PHE A 247 -0.67 -7.07 -15.68
C PHE A 247 -1.81 -7.53 -14.77
N GLY A 248 -2.69 -6.63 -14.33
CA GLY A 248 -3.89 -6.96 -13.56
C GLY A 248 -4.78 -7.98 -14.25
N ILE A 249 -5.04 -7.82 -15.55
CA ILE A 249 -5.82 -8.78 -16.36
C ILE A 249 -5.11 -10.13 -16.42
N ILE A 250 -3.79 -10.15 -16.71
CA ILE A 250 -3.00 -11.39 -16.79
C ILE A 250 -3.06 -12.16 -15.46
N TYR A 251 -2.93 -11.46 -14.32
CA TYR A 251 -3.00 -12.11 -13.02
C TYR A 251 -4.40 -12.56 -12.66
N THR A 252 -5.44 -11.81 -13.01
CA THR A 252 -6.83 -12.22 -12.79
C THR A 252 -7.16 -13.49 -13.57
N VAL A 253 -6.72 -13.59 -14.83
CA VAL A 253 -6.91 -14.81 -15.64
C VAL A 253 -6.15 -16.01 -15.07
N LYS A 254 -4.98 -15.80 -14.46
CA LYS A 254 -4.23 -16.88 -13.80
C LYS A 254 -4.87 -17.37 -12.49
N LEU A 255 -5.74 -16.56 -11.87
CA LEU A 255 -6.45 -16.93 -10.65
C LEU A 255 -7.75 -17.71 -10.92
N MET A 256 -8.30 -17.59 -12.13
CA MET A 256 -9.45 -18.37 -12.61
C MET A 256 -9.01 -19.73 -13.10
#